data_bb06a206cb1673f37bc0aa3ba045f586
#
_entry.id   bb06a206cb1673f37bc0aa3ba045f586
#
_cell.length_a   1.000
_cell.length_b   1.000
_cell.length_c   1.000
_cell.angle_alpha   90.00
_cell.angle_beta   90.00
_cell.angle_gamma   90.00
#
_symmetry.space_group_name_H-M   'P 1'
#
loop_
_entity.id
_entity.type
_entity.pdbx_description
1 polymer ?
#
loop_
_entity_poly.entity_id
_entity_poly.type
_entity_poly.pdbx_seq_one_letter_code
_entity_poly.pdbx_strand_id
1 'polypeptide(L)'
;MGLIARNKEKFKAENLEFQCLDIAHDDLPSGDCAILRQVLQHLSNAEVQSVVGKLYNYKYVVLTEHLPVGDFIPNKDIISGQGIRLKKQSGINLLAPPFNFKVLEEKQLLSHLVNDGKGVIVTTLYRMF
;
A
#
# COMPACT_ATOMS: atom_id res chain seq x y z
N MET A 1 -13.31 -19.91 9.60
CA MET A 1 -12.84 -19.86 8.20
C MET A 1 -12.69 -18.41 7.77
N GLY A 2 -11.56 -18.05 7.23
CA GLY A 2 -11.28 -16.68 6.85
C GLY A 2 -11.81 -16.31 5.46
N LEU A 3 -11.75 -15.00 5.16
CA LEU A 3 -12.15 -14.44 3.86
C LEU A 3 -11.41 -15.10 2.68
N ILE A 4 -10.11 -15.39 2.84
CA ILE A 4 -9.30 -16.02 1.79
C ILE A 4 -9.85 -17.40 1.43
N ALA A 5 -10.15 -18.25 2.41
CA ALA A 5 -10.70 -19.58 2.17
C ALA A 5 -12.05 -19.52 1.44
N ARG A 6 -12.91 -18.56 1.84
CA ARG A 6 -14.19 -18.30 1.19
C ARG A 6 -14.01 -17.84 -0.25
N ASN A 7 -13.04 -16.97 -0.53
CA ASN A 7 -12.75 -16.50 -1.88
C ASN A 7 -12.17 -17.61 -2.77
N LYS A 8 -11.36 -18.50 -2.23
CA LYS A 8 -10.86 -19.68 -2.96
C LYS A 8 -11.99 -20.56 -3.48
N GLU A 9 -13.03 -20.69 -2.70
CA GLU A 9 -14.20 -21.49 -3.07
C GLU A 9 -15.11 -20.75 -4.05
N LYS A 10 -15.39 -19.45 -3.78
CA LYS A 10 -16.35 -18.65 -4.53
C LYS A 10 -15.83 -18.17 -5.89
N PHE A 11 -14.55 -17.86 -6.01
CA PHE A 11 -13.93 -17.22 -7.19
C PHE A 11 -12.83 -18.10 -7.78
N LYS A 12 -13.17 -19.33 -8.19
CA LYS A 12 -12.21 -20.22 -8.84
C LYS A 12 -11.96 -19.80 -10.27
N ALA A 13 -10.67 -19.75 -10.65
CA ALA A 13 -10.22 -19.53 -12.03
C ALA A 13 -8.82 -20.12 -12.18
N GLU A 14 -8.47 -20.58 -13.39
CA GLU A 14 -7.15 -21.19 -13.66
C GLU A 14 -5.99 -20.24 -13.37
N ASN A 15 -6.19 -18.95 -13.62
CA ASN A 15 -5.18 -17.91 -13.46
C ASN A 15 -5.37 -17.07 -12.19
N LEU A 16 -6.18 -17.56 -11.24
CA LEU A 16 -6.49 -16.86 -10.00
C LEU A 16 -6.23 -17.75 -8.81
N GLU A 17 -5.40 -17.28 -7.89
CA GLU A 17 -5.03 -17.98 -6.67
C GLU A 17 -5.21 -17.04 -5.48
N PHE A 18 -5.75 -17.57 -4.38
CA PHE A 18 -5.88 -16.86 -3.11
C PHE A 18 -4.97 -17.47 -2.07
N GLN A 19 -4.20 -16.64 -1.37
CA GLN A 19 -3.32 -17.06 -0.28
C GLN A 19 -3.59 -16.20 0.95
N CYS A 20 -3.53 -16.82 2.13
CA CYS A 20 -3.60 -16.10 3.40
C CYS A 20 -2.19 -15.79 3.87
N LEU A 21 -1.78 -14.51 3.76
CA LEU A 21 -0.42 -14.06 4.09
C LEU A 21 -0.48 -12.84 4.99
N ASP A 22 0.50 -12.74 5.91
CA ASP A 22 0.83 -11.51 6.61
C ASP A 22 1.91 -10.80 5.77
N ILE A 23 1.53 -9.73 5.10
CA ILE A 23 2.43 -9.05 4.15
C ILE A 23 3.65 -8.42 4.83
N ALA A 24 3.57 -8.16 6.13
CA ALA A 24 4.71 -7.61 6.88
C ALA A 24 5.73 -8.69 7.25
N HIS A 25 5.29 -9.93 7.50
CA HIS A 25 6.14 -10.99 8.05
C HIS A 25 6.38 -12.15 7.09
N ASP A 26 5.45 -12.43 6.17
CA ASP A 26 5.55 -13.55 5.24
C ASP A 26 6.21 -13.14 3.93
N ASP A 27 6.78 -14.11 3.22
CA ASP A 27 7.25 -13.89 1.85
C ASP A 27 6.04 -13.68 0.94
N LEU A 28 6.19 -12.78 -0.02
CA LEU A 28 5.14 -12.49 -0.98
C LEU A 28 5.31 -13.33 -2.25
N PRO A 29 4.20 -13.69 -2.93
CA PRO A 29 4.29 -14.39 -4.21
C PRO A 29 5.11 -13.60 -5.23
N SER A 30 5.82 -14.29 -6.11
CA SER A 30 6.50 -13.65 -7.22
C SER A 30 5.51 -13.16 -8.27
N GLY A 31 5.89 -12.16 -9.03
CA GLY A 31 5.07 -11.61 -10.10
C GLY A 31 5.70 -10.36 -10.69
N ASP A 32 5.08 -9.82 -11.72
CA ASP A 32 5.55 -8.61 -12.39
C ASP A 32 5.04 -7.34 -11.73
N CYS A 33 3.88 -7.39 -11.10
CA CYS A 33 3.24 -6.22 -10.50
C CYS A 33 2.62 -6.58 -9.15
N ALA A 34 2.85 -5.73 -8.16
CA ALA A 34 2.15 -5.78 -6.88
C ALA A 34 1.15 -4.62 -6.82
N ILE A 35 -0.08 -4.91 -6.41
CA ILE A 35 -1.12 -3.91 -6.24
C ILE A 35 -1.55 -3.91 -4.77
N LEU A 36 -1.35 -2.76 -4.11
CA LEU A 36 -1.73 -2.57 -2.71
C LEU A 36 -2.74 -1.43 -2.64
N ARG A 37 -3.95 -1.74 -2.21
CA ARG A 37 -5.01 -0.75 -2.12
C ARG A 37 -5.39 -0.50 -0.66
N GLN A 38 -5.03 0.68 -0.16
CA GLN A 38 -5.38 1.14 1.19
C GLN A 38 -4.96 0.14 2.28
N VAL A 39 -3.77 -0.44 2.12
CA VAL A 39 -3.20 -1.43 3.05
C VAL A 39 -2.14 -0.80 3.94
N LEU A 40 -1.15 -0.13 3.35
CA LEU A 40 0.00 0.40 4.09
C LEU A 40 -0.42 1.47 5.08
N GLN A 41 -1.47 2.22 4.77
CA GLN A 41 -1.98 3.28 5.64
C GLN A 41 -2.41 2.79 7.03
N HIS A 42 -2.71 1.51 7.17
CA HIS A 42 -3.12 0.88 8.44
C HIS A 42 -1.94 0.27 9.21
N LEU A 43 -0.74 0.29 8.66
CA LEU A 43 0.43 -0.35 9.24
C LEU A 43 1.36 0.67 9.89
N SER A 44 2.04 0.25 10.97
CA SER A 44 3.12 1.04 11.57
C SER A 44 4.26 1.22 10.57
N ASN A 45 5.12 2.22 10.81
CA ASN A 45 6.27 2.44 9.94
C ASN A 45 7.20 1.22 9.89
N ALA A 46 7.38 0.51 11.00
CA ALA A 46 8.19 -0.72 11.02
C ALA A 46 7.64 -1.78 10.08
N GLU A 47 6.32 -1.99 10.09
CA GLU A 47 5.68 -2.96 9.20
C GLU A 47 5.68 -2.50 7.75
N VAL A 48 5.44 -1.21 7.50
CA VAL A 48 5.56 -0.64 6.14
C VAL A 48 6.97 -0.86 5.60
N GLN A 49 8.00 -0.61 6.42
CA GLN A 49 9.39 -0.82 6.01
C GLN A 49 9.66 -2.27 5.61
N SER A 50 9.08 -3.22 6.35
CA SER A 50 9.18 -4.64 6.02
C SER A 50 8.55 -4.96 4.66
N VAL A 51 7.37 -4.39 4.38
CA VAL A 51 6.70 -4.56 3.08
C VAL A 51 7.51 -3.92 1.96
N VAL A 52 8.00 -2.70 2.16
CA VAL A 52 8.79 -1.94 1.17
C VAL A 52 10.00 -2.75 0.69
N GLY A 53 10.70 -3.43 1.60
CA GLY A 53 11.85 -4.27 1.24
C GLY A 53 11.49 -5.40 0.27
N LYS A 54 10.26 -5.89 0.32
CA LYS A 54 9.77 -6.96 -0.56
C LYS A 54 9.30 -6.44 -1.92
N LEU A 55 8.91 -5.17 -2.01
CA LEU A 55 8.38 -4.58 -3.22
C LEU A 55 9.44 -4.44 -4.32
N TYR A 56 10.71 -4.42 -3.98
CA TYR A 56 11.81 -4.36 -4.95
C TYR A 56 11.87 -5.58 -5.90
N ASN A 57 11.18 -6.66 -5.54
CA ASN A 57 11.12 -7.87 -6.37
C ASN A 57 10.13 -7.77 -7.53
N TYR A 58 9.29 -6.74 -7.55
CA TYR A 58 8.30 -6.52 -8.61
C TYR A 58 8.78 -5.43 -9.56
N LYS A 59 8.51 -5.61 -10.85
CA LYS A 59 8.82 -4.58 -11.85
C LYS A 59 7.94 -3.35 -11.67
N TYR A 60 6.67 -3.55 -11.34
CA TYR A 60 5.71 -2.49 -11.10
C TYR A 60 5.06 -2.64 -9.73
N VAL A 61 4.81 -1.51 -9.09
CA VAL A 61 4.01 -1.44 -7.86
C VAL A 61 2.92 -0.40 -8.06
N VAL A 62 1.67 -0.79 -7.84
CA VAL A 62 0.54 0.14 -7.87
C VAL A 62 0.06 0.31 -6.43
N LEU A 63 0.11 1.53 -5.95
CA LEU A 63 -0.20 1.84 -4.55
C LEU A 63 -1.35 2.84 -4.48
N THR A 64 -2.38 2.50 -3.72
CA THR A 64 -3.49 3.40 -3.42
C THR A 64 -3.48 3.71 -1.92
N GLU A 65 -3.45 5.00 -1.58
CA GLU A 65 -3.43 5.47 -0.20
C GLU A 65 -4.38 6.65 0.02
N HIS A 66 -4.86 6.77 1.25
CA HIS A 66 -5.69 7.89 1.69
C HIS A 66 -4.77 8.94 2.35
N LEU A 67 -4.67 10.11 1.76
CA LEU A 67 -3.75 11.16 2.15
C LEU A 67 -4.49 12.43 2.57
N PRO A 68 -3.85 13.29 3.39
CA PRO A 68 -4.36 14.65 3.60
C PRO A 68 -4.33 15.45 2.30
N VAL A 69 -5.23 16.42 2.17
CA VAL A 69 -5.23 17.36 1.04
C VAL A 69 -4.12 18.41 1.27
N GLY A 70 -3.39 18.73 0.19
CA GLY A 70 -2.32 19.72 0.23
C GLY A 70 -1.04 19.17 0.84
N ASP A 71 -0.18 20.06 1.30
CA ASP A 71 1.10 19.68 1.87
C ASP A 71 0.92 19.10 3.28
N PHE A 72 1.70 18.09 3.59
CA PHE A 72 1.69 17.45 4.91
C PHE A 72 3.07 16.89 5.25
N ILE A 73 3.32 16.68 6.55
CA ILE A 73 4.52 15.96 6.99
C ILE A 73 4.27 14.48 6.82
N PRO A 74 4.99 13.79 5.90
CA PRO A 74 4.72 12.40 5.61
C PRO A 74 5.20 11.46 6.71
N ASN A 75 4.61 10.26 6.72
CA ASN A 75 5.11 9.10 7.43
C ASN A 75 5.23 9.26 8.95
N LYS A 76 4.34 10.04 9.57
CA LYS A 76 4.21 9.99 11.03
C LYS A 76 3.79 8.58 11.43
N ASP A 77 4.42 8.07 12.48
CA ASP A 77 4.18 6.69 12.88
C ASP A 77 2.81 6.50 13.54
N ILE A 78 2.26 5.30 13.39
CA ILE A 78 1.03 4.87 14.06
C ILE A 78 1.21 3.43 14.55
N ILE A 79 0.30 2.99 15.42
CA ILE A 79 0.17 1.57 15.76
C ILE A 79 -0.66 0.91 14.66
N SER A 80 -0.21 -0.25 14.17
CA SER A 80 -0.95 -1.00 13.15
C SER A 80 -2.35 -1.38 13.64
N GLY A 81 -3.35 -1.20 12.79
CA GLY A 81 -4.75 -1.50 13.12
C GLY A 81 -5.73 -0.77 12.22
N GLN A 82 -6.87 -0.39 12.76
CA GLN A 82 -7.94 0.25 12.00
C GLN A 82 -7.69 1.74 11.70
N GLY A 83 -6.83 2.39 12.48
CA GLY A 83 -6.51 3.79 12.29
C GLY A 83 -5.64 4.04 11.07
N ILE A 84 -5.61 5.29 10.63
CA ILE A 84 -4.70 5.75 9.58
C ILE A 84 -4.07 7.08 10.02
N ARG A 85 -3.06 7.53 9.28
CA ARG A 85 -2.25 8.71 9.63
C ARG A 85 -2.98 10.05 9.49
N LEU A 86 -4.15 10.06 8.88
CA LEU A 86 -4.95 11.29 8.69
C LEU A 86 -5.24 12.01 10.00
N LYS A 87 -5.46 11.29 11.10
CA LYS A 87 -5.69 11.87 12.42
C LYS A 87 -4.50 12.71 12.90
N LYS A 88 -3.30 12.43 12.39
CA LYS A 88 -2.07 13.17 12.67
C LYS A 88 -1.73 14.14 11.55
N GLN A 89 -2.67 14.37 10.63
CA GLN A 89 -2.45 15.20 9.42
C GLN A 89 -1.25 14.70 8.62
N SER A 90 -1.13 13.38 8.46
CA SER A 90 -0.03 12.72 7.76
C SER A 90 -0.57 11.65 6.83
N GLY A 91 0.28 11.12 5.98
CA GLY A 91 -0.01 10.03 5.06
C GLY A 91 1.27 9.32 4.65
N ILE A 92 1.12 8.20 3.97
CA ILE A 92 2.26 7.43 3.46
C ILE A 92 2.83 8.12 2.22
N ASN A 93 4.13 8.39 2.26
CA ASN A 93 4.93 8.73 1.07
C ASN A 93 6.15 7.84 1.08
N LEU A 94 6.16 6.81 0.26
CA LEU A 94 7.24 5.82 0.25
C LEU A 94 8.58 6.40 -0.20
N LEU A 95 8.58 7.48 -0.97
CA LEU A 95 9.82 8.12 -1.43
C LEU A 95 10.49 8.94 -0.33
N ALA A 96 9.74 9.35 0.69
CA ALA A 96 10.24 10.14 1.81
C ALA A 96 10.77 9.26 2.95
N PRO A 97 11.60 9.82 3.85
CA PRO A 97 12.03 9.08 5.04
C PRO A 97 10.85 8.63 5.90
N PRO A 98 10.96 7.51 6.63
CA PRO A 98 12.14 6.66 6.75
C PRO A 98 12.28 5.64 5.63
N PHE A 99 11.32 5.56 4.70
CA PHE A 99 11.27 4.49 3.72
C PHE A 99 12.26 4.66 2.57
N ASN A 100 12.40 5.89 2.07
CA ASN A 100 13.33 6.24 0.98
C ASN A 100 13.29 5.23 -0.17
N PHE A 101 12.05 4.90 -0.60
CA PHE A 101 11.79 3.91 -1.64
C PHE A 101 12.41 4.38 -2.96
N LYS A 102 13.28 3.57 -3.54
CA LYS A 102 14.02 3.92 -4.76
C LYS A 102 13.31 3.33 -5.96
N VAL A 103 12.87 4.18 -6.88
CA VAL A 103 12.13 3.79 -8.06
C VAL A 103 12.74 4.43 -9.30
N LEU A 104 12.54 3.83 -10.48
CA LEU A 104 12.95 4.42 -11.75
C LEU A 104 11.97 5.50 -12.20
N GLU A 105 10.68 5.25 -12.03
CA GLU A 105 9.63 6.18 -12.44
C GLU A 105 8.50 6.16 -11.42
N GLU A 106 7.87 7.31 -11.26
CA GLU A 106 6.65 7.48 -10.47
C GLU A 106 5.62 8.18 -11.34
N LYS A 107 4.39 7.64 -11.38
CA LYS A 107 3.30 8.25 -12.13
C LYS A 107 2.00 8.16 -11.33
N GLN A 108 1.41 9.32 -11.04
CA GLN A 108 0.08 9.35 -10.45
C GLN A 108 -0.94 8.97 -11.52
N LEU A 109 -1.69 7.90 -11.27
CA LEU A 109 -2.69 7.40 -12.21
C LEU A 109 -4.03 8.09 -12.04
N LEU A 110 -4.45 8.28 -10.77
CA LEU A 110 -5.68 8.98 -10.48
C LEU A 110 -5.69 9.46 -9.04
N SER A 111 -6.56 10.44 -8.77
CA SER A 111 -6.82 10.94 -7.43
C SER A 111 -8.26 11.38 -7.33
N HIS A 112 -8.84 11.25 -6.12
CA HIS A 112 -10.18 11.72 -5.92
C HIS A 112 -10.41 12.19 -4.47
N LEU A 113 -11.09 13.32 -4.32
CA LEU A 113 -11.37 13.93 -3.03
C LEU A 113 -12.43 13.14 -2.28
N VAL A 114 -12.23 13.01 -0.96
CA VAL A 114 -13.16 12.33 -0.05
C VAL A 114 -13.29 13.16 1.23
N ASN A 115 -14.21 12.77 2.12
CA ASN A 115 -14.42 13.43 3.41
C ASN A 115 -14.64 14.95 3.29
N ASP A 116 -15.53 15.36 2.39
CA ASP A 116 -15.84 16.77 2.14
C ASP A 116 -14.62 17.61 1.79
N GLY A 117 -13.66 17.02 1.05
CA GLY A 117 -12.45 17.71 0.63
C GLY A 117 -11.33 17.71 1.66
N LYS A 118 -11.46 16.97 2.77
CA LYS A 118 -10.42 16.87 3.80
C LYS A 118 -9.40 15.77 3.54
N GLY A 119 -9.70 14.84 2.65
CA GLY A 119 -8.80 13.77 2.26
C GLY A 119 -8.81 13.55 0.77
N VAL A 120 -7.80 12.86 0.27
CA VAL A 120 -7.68 12.48 -1.13
C VAL A 120 -7.19 11.04 -1.22
N ILE A 121 -7.84 10.24 -2.05
CA ILE A 121 -7.36 8.88 -2.35
C ILE A 121 -6.56 8.97 -3.64
N VAL A 122 -5.29 8.58 -3.56
CA VAL A 122 -4.33 8.70 -4.67
C VAL A 122 -3.83 7.31 -5.05
N THR A 123 -3.85 7.02 -6.34
CA THR A 123 -3.25 5.79 -6.89
C THR A 123 -2.03 6.15 -7.71
N THR A 124 -0.90 5.56 -7.37
CA THR A 124 0.40 5.83 -7.98
C THR A 124 0.99 4.54 -8.53
N LEU A 125 1.55 4.63 -9.73
CA LEU A 125 2.34 3.56 -10.33
C LEU A 125 3.83 3.86 -10.12
N TYR A 126 4.55 2.87 -9.60
CA TYR A 126 6.00 2.91 -9.50
C TYR A 126 6.59 1.85 -10.41
N ARG A 127 7.59 2.23 -11.20
CA ARG A 127 8.40 1.29 -11.98
C ARG A 127 9.73 1.09 -11.27
N MET A 128 10.04 -0.16 -10.95
CA MET A 128 11.20 -0.51 -10.11
C MET A 128 12.46 -0.79 -10.92
N PHE A 129 12.31 -1.42 -12.09
CA PHE A 129 13.45 -1.74 -12.95
C PHE A 129 13.07 -1.99 -14.40
#